data_df2ba0f24e430cad6dac9a4ede3b14f9
#
_entry.id   df2ba0f24e430cad6dac9a4ede3b14f9
#
_cell.length_a   1.000
_cell.length_b   1.000
_cell.length_c   1.000
_cell.angle_alpha   90.00
_cell.angle_beta   90.00
_cell.angle_gamma   90.00
#
_symmetry.space_group_name_H-M   'P 1'
#
loop_
_entity.id
_entity.type
_entity.pdbx_description
1 polymer ?
#
loop_
_entity_poly.entity_id
_entity_poly.type
_entity_poly.pdbx_seq_one_letter_code
_entity_poly.pdbx_strand_id
1 'polypeptide(L)'
;MARTWDDYFNPIKSKLGARQHTFQKIFKHLDECHKPVIIETGTYRERDNYTGDGCSTLLFDNYIDIRGEGQLISIDIDPGACALAKQATKHAEIIESDSVEALDTFTGACDLLYLDSYNITDWNNDWAPAAHHLKEMFAAYSLLSPGTLIVVDDNIKAPDGRRHGKGRLVYELMESIGIEPCFDSYQIGWLWY
;
A
#
# COMPACT_ATOMS: atom_id res chain seq x y z
N MET A 1 3.15 -27.31 -14.48
CA MET A 1 4.06 -26.60 -13.57
C MET A 1 3.21 -25.62 -12.74
N ALA A 2 3.55 -25.40 -11.48
CA ALA A 2 2.86 -24.39 -10.69
C ALA A 2 3.16 -23.00 -11.28
N ARG A 3 2.19 -22.10 -11.26
CA ARG A 3 2.35 -20.72 -11.72
C ARG A 3 3.31 -20.00 -10.80
N THR A 4 4.31 -19.31 -11.34
CA THR A 4 5.23 -18.48 -10.56
C THR A 4 4.72 -17.04 -10.46
N TRP A 5 5.27 -16.24 -9.52
CA TRP A 5 4.97 -14.82 -9.44
C TRP A 5 5.32 -14.07 -10.73
N ASP A 6 6.44 -14.37 -11.33
CA ASP A 6 6.86 -13.77 -12.60
C ASP A 6 5.89 -14.08 -13.75
N ASP A 7 5.32 -15.29 -13.80
CA ASP A 7 4.30 -15.66 -14.80
C ASP A 7 3.01 -14.83 -14.65
N TYR A 8 2.70 -14.39 -13.43
CA TYR A 8 1.56 -13.52 -13.15
C TYR A 8 1.89 -12.05 -13.39
N PHE A 9 2.97 -11.55 -12.81
CA PHE A 9 3.28 -10.13 -12.73
C PHE A 9 3.81 -9.55 -14.05
N ASN A 10 4.69 -10.26 -14.76
CA ASN A 10 5.32 -9.76 -15.98
C ASN A 10 4.33 -9.32 -17.07
N PRO A 11 3.21 -10.01 -17.35
CA PRO A 11 2.23 -9.55 -18.33
C PRO A 11 1.45 -8.29 -17.96
N ILE A 12 1.36 -7.98 -16.65
CA ILE A 12 0.54 -6.87 -16.16
C ILE A 12 1.36 -5.66 -15.67
N LYS A 13 2.63 -5.84 -15.34
CA LYS A 13 3.47 -4.78 -14.75
C LYS A 13 3.50 -3.49 -15.56
N SER A 14 3.49 -3.58 -16.90
CA SER A 14 3.47 -2.39 -17.76
C SER A 14 2.16 -1.60 -17.69
N LYS A 15 1.07 -2.23 -17.25
CA LYS A 15 -0.22 -1.56 -17.04
C LYS A 15 -0.23 -0.67 -15.80
N LEU A 16 0.72 -0.87 -14.87
CA LEU A 16 0.81 -0.15 -13.60
C LEU A 16 1.37 1.27 -13.74
N GLY A 17 1.78 1.67 -14.96
CA GLY A 17 2.28 3.01 -15.23
C GLY A 17 3.45 3.39 -14.31
N ALA A 18 3.30 4.50 -13.59
CA ALA A 18 4.32 5.02 -12.66
C ALA A 18 4.64 4.07 -11.49
N ARG A 19 3.72 3.17 -11.14
CA ARG A 19 3.86 2.22 -10.03
C ARG A 19 4.68 0.97 -10.39
N GLN A 20 4.99 0.75 -11.69
CA GLN A 20 5.65 -0.48 -12.15
C GLN A 20 6.92 -0.82 -11.37
N HIS A 21 7.83 0.15 -11.24
CA HIS A 21 9.14 -0.09 -10.62
C HIS A 21 9.06 -0.19 -9.09
N THR A 22 8.13 0.53 -8.49
CA THR A 22 7.95 0.50 -7.03
C THR A 22 7.30 -0.79 -6.60
N PHE A 23 6.28 -1.31 -7.30
CA PHE A 23 5.75 -2.66 -7.04
C PHE A 23 6.81 -3.76 -7.18
N GLN A 24 7.73 -3.65 -8.15
CA GLN A 24 8.85 -4.61 -8.23
C GLN A 24 9.72 -4.60 -6.97
N LYS A 25 9.97 -3.43 -6.38
CA LYS A 25 10.71 -3.31 -5.12
C LYS A 25 9.92 -3.83 -3.93
N ILE A 26 8.60 -3.57 -3.87
CA ILE A 26 7.71 -4.08 -2.83
C ILE A 26 7.72 -5.60 -2.84
N PHE A 27 7.49 -6.24 -4.00
CA PHE A 27 7.49 -7.70 -4.09
C PHE A 27 8.86 -8.31 -3.79
N LYS A 28 9.95 -7.66 -4.22
CA LYS A 28 11.30 -8.09 -3.84
C LYS A 28 11.52 -8.07 -2.32
N HIS A 29 11.01 -7.06 -1.63
CA HIS A 29 11.03 -7.01 -0.17
C HIS A 29 10.21 -8.15 0.45
N LEU A 30 8.99 -8.38 -0.05
CA LEU A 30 8.13 -9.46 0.44
C LEU A 30 8.71 -10.86 0.17
N ASP A 31 9.54 -11.04 -0.87
CA ASP A 31 10.25 -12.29 -1.14
C ASP A 31 11.26 -12.64 -0.04
N GLU A 32 11.79 -11.65 0.67
CA GLU A 32 12.72 -11.82 1.80
C GLU A 32 12.00 -12.13 3.13
N CYS A 33 10.67 -11.91 3.20
CA CYS A 33 9.88 -12.16 4.41
C CYS A 33 9.38 -13.61 4.46
N HIS A 34 9.34 -14.20 5.65
CA HIS A 34 8.71 -15.51 5.88
C HIS A 34 7.24 -15.30 6.27
N LYS A 35 6.30 -15.88 5.50
CA LYS A 35 4.86 -15.72 5.69
C LYS A 35 4.45 -14.25 5.82
N PRO A 36 4.69 -13.43 4.78
CA PRO A 36 4.51 -12.00 4.87
C PRO A 36 3.11 -11.61 5.33
N VAL A 37 3.04 -10.64 6.24
CA VAL A 37 1.81 -9.98 6.68
C VAL A 37 1.72 -8.63 6.00
N ILE A 38 0.74 -8.49 5.13
CA ILE A 38 0.46 -7.26 4.35
C ILE A 38 -0.79 -6.61 4.90
N ILE A 39 -0.70 -5.34 5.28
CA ILE A 39 -1.84 -4.51 5.66
C ILE A 39 -1.95 -3.37 4.65
N GLU A 40 -3.11 -3.26 4.03
CA GLU A 40 -3.43 -2.26 3.02
C GLU A 40 -4.61 -1.41 3.49
N THR A 41 -4.53 -0.09 3.30
CA THR A 41 -5.66 0.83 3.42
C THR A 41 -6.07 1.33 2.04
N GLY A 42 -7.39 1.37 1.77
CA GLY A 42 -7.94 1.43 0.42
C GLY A 42 -7.95 0.05 -0.23
N THR A 43 -9.07 -0.38 -0.78
CA THR A 43 -9.20 -1.71 -1.38
C THR A 43 -9.55 -1.63 -2.87
N TYR A 44 -9.58 -2.78 -3.54
CA TYR A 44 -9.94 -2.91 -4.95
C TYR A 44 -11.38 -2.44 -5.22
N ARG A 45 -11.53 -1.37 -5.98
CA ARG A 45 -12.82 -0.69 -6.20
C ARG A 45 -13.23 -0.56 -7.68
N GLU A 46 -12.31 -0.78 -8.62
CA GLU A 46 -12.59 -0.66 -10.05
C GLU A 46 -11.90 -1.77 -10.84
N ARG A 47 -12.66 -2.47 -11.69
CA ARG A 47 -12.17 -3.61 -12.46
C ARG A 47 -11.12 -3.18 -13.47
N ASP A 48 -10.00 -3.88 -13.48
CA ASP A 48 -8.89 -3.75 -14.44
C ASP A 48 -8.28 -2.33 -14.54
N ASN A 49 -8.54 -1.46 -13.55
CA ASN A 49 -7.99 -0.10 -13.51
C ASN A 49 -6.56 -0.07 -12.96
N TYR A 50 -5.65 -0.83 -13.57
CA TYR A 50 -4.25 -0.91 -13.12
C TYR A 50 -3.50 0.43 -13.18
N THR A 51 -3.83 1.30 -14.15
CA THR A 51 -3.16 2.60 -14.30
C THR A 51 -3.69 3.62 -13.31
N GLY A 52 -5.00 3.66 -13.09
CA GLY A 52 -5.66 4.58 -12.17
C GLY A 52 -5.50 4.15 -10.71
N ASP A 53 -6.21 3.10 -10.32
CA ASP A 53 -6.22 2.62 -8.92
C ASP A 53 -5.08 1.65 -8.56
N GLY A 54 -4.24 1.24 -9.52
CA GLY A 54 -3.11 0.34 -9.28
C GLY A 54 -3.48 -1.12 -9.03
N CYS A 55 -4.73 -1.41 -8.64
CA CYS A 55 -5.22 -2.76 -8.31
C CYS A 55 -4.34 -3.50 -7.28
N SER A 56 -3.79 -2.77 -6.30
CA SER A 56 -2.85 -3.27 -5.29
C SER A 56 -3.37 -4.49 -4.55
N THR A 57 -4.62 -4.47 -4.10
CA THR A 57 -5.28 -5.60 -3.42
C THR A 57 -5.23 -6.88 -4.26
N LEU A 58 -5.49 -6.80 -5.58
CA LEU A 58 -5.39 -7.96 -6.47
C LEU A 58 -3.96 -8.44 -6.66
N LEU A 59 -2.99 -7.52 -6.70
CA LEU A 59 -1.58 -7.88 -6.80
C LEU A 59 -1.13 -8.64 -5.55
N PHE A 60 -1.45 -8.13 -4.37
CA PHE A 60 -1.10 -8.75 -3.10
C PHE A 60 -1.81 -10.09 -2.89
N ASP A 61 -3.12 -10.18 -3.21
CA ASP A 61 -3.88 -11.43 -3.10
C ASP A 61 -3.30 -12.53 -4.00
N ASN A 62 -3.00 -12.22 -5.27
CA ASN A 62 -2.38 -13.18 -6.18
C ASN A 62 -0.94 -13.52 -5.76
N TYR A 63 -0.21 -12.60 -5.15
CA TYR A 63 1.11 -12.88 -4.61
C TYR A 63 1.03 -13.91 -3.48
N ILE A 64 0.12 -13.74 -2.53
CA ILE A 64 -0.13 -14.69 -1.44
C ILE A 64 -0.62 -16.04 -2.00
N ASP A 65 -1.55 -16.05 -2.98
CA ASP A 65 -2.05 -17.29 -3.62
C ASP A 65 -0.90 -18.10 -4.26
N ILE A 66 -0.03 -17.45 -5.01
CA ILE A 66 1.10 -18.09 -5.70
C ILE A 66 2.16 -18.56 -4.72
N ARG A 67 2.43 -17.77 -3.70
CA ARG A 67 3.41 -18.09 -2.66
C ARG A 67 2.94 -19.24 -1.76
N GLY A 68 1.62 -19.38 -1.58
CA GLY A 68 1.00 -20.40 -0.74
C GLY A 68 1.14 -20.13 0.77
N GLU A 69 1.63 -18.95 1.16
CA GLU A 69 1.79 -18.53 2.55
C GLU A 69 1.73 -17.01 2.68
N GLY A 70 1.36 -16.51 3.86
CA GLY A 70 1.24 -15.11 4.19
C GLY A 70 -0.21 -14.69 4.46
N GLN A 71 -0.41 -13.41 4.75
CA GLN A 71 -1.71 -12.80 5.04
C GLN A 71 -1.83 -11.47 4.31
N LEU A 72 -3.04 -11.17 3.83
CA LEU A 72 -3.41 -9.86 3.31
C LEU A 72 -4.66 -9.39 4.05
N ILE A 73 -4.56 -8.24 4.70
CA ILE A 73 -5.67 -7.51 5.31
C ILE A 73 -5.82 -6.22 4.51
N SER A 74 -6.99 -5.97 3.93
CA SER A 74 -7.29 -4.77 3.15
C SER A 74 -8.52 -4.07 3.73
N ILE A 75 -8.40 -2.78 4.03
CA ILE A 75 -9.35 -1.99 4.79
C ILE A 75 -9.91 -0.88 3.90
N ASP A 76 -11.22 -0.75 3.85
CA ASP A 76 -11.87 0.37 3.16
C ASP A 76 -13.17 0.74 3.89
N ILE A 77 -13.55 2.01 3.81
CA ILE A 77 -14.80 2.51 4.38
C ILE A 77 -15.98 2.36 3.40
N ASP A 78 -15.71 2.17 2.11
CA ASP A 78 -16.75 2.04 1.08
C ASP A 78 -17.27 0.60 0.99
N PRO A 79 -18.55 0.34 1.33
CA PRO A 79 -19.11 -1.00 1.28
C PRO A 79 -19.17 -1.58 -0.14
N GLY A 80 -19.24 -0.73 -1.18
CA GLY A 80 -19.23 -1.14 -2.57
C GLY A 80 -17.86 -1.65 -3.00
N ALA A 81 -16.79 -0.93 -2.64
CA ALA A 81 -15.41 -1.35 -2.83
C ALA A 81 -15.12 -2.66 -2.09
N CYS A 82 -15.51 -2.74 -0.81
CA CYS A 82 -15.37 -3.96 -0.01
C CYS A 82 -16.09 -5.16 -0.63
N ALA A 83 -17.31 -4.97 -1.13
CA ALA A 83 -18.07 -6.04 -1.78
C ALA A 83 -17.40 -6.50 -3.09
N LEU A 84 -16.86 -5.56 -3.89
CA LEU A 84 -16.14 -5.89 -5.11
C LEU A 84 -14.82 -6.61 -4.81
N ALA A 85 -14.06 -6.13 -3.84
CA ALA A 85 -12.80 -6.75 -3.41
C ALA A 85 -13.02 -8.19 -2.93
N LYS A 86 -14.03 -8.44 -2.08
CA LYS A 86 -14.42 -9.79 -1.62
C LYS A 86 -14.77 -10.75 -2.76
N GLN A 87 -15.33 -10.24 -3.86
CA GLN A 87 -15.62 -11.05 -5.04
C GLN A 87 -14.39 -11.33 -5.90
N ALA A 88 -13.41 -10.42 -5.88
CA ALA A 88 -12.25 -10.45 -6.76
C ALA A 88 -11.03 -11.17 -6.16
N THR A 89 -10.98 -11.29 -4.83
CA THR A 89 -9.86 -11.89 -4.07
C THR A 89 -10.22 -13.26 -3.52
N LYS A 90 -9.21 -14.06 -3.15
CA LYS A 90 -9.36 -15.40 -2.59
C LYS A 90 -8.88 -15.49 -1.14
N HIS A 91 -7.82 -14.75 -0.82
CA HIS A 91 -7.07 -14.86 0.43
C HIS A 91 -7.15 -13.59 1.27
N ALA A 92 -7.49 -12.44 0.64
CA ALA A 92 -7.58 -11.17 1.32
C ALA A 92 -8.72 -11.16 2.35
N GLU A 93 -8.40 -10.78 3.58
CA GLU A 93 -9.37 -10.37 4.58
C GLU A 93 -9.77 -8.92 4.31
N ILE A 94 -11.00 -8.71 3.83
CA ILE A 94 -11.54 -7.39 3.51
C ILE A 94 -12.36 -6.88 4.68
N ILE A 95 -11.92 -5.78 5.28
CA ILE A 95 -12.53 -5.14 6.44
C ILE A 95 -13.21 -3.84 6.01
N GLU A 96 -14.53 -3.74 6.25
CA GLU A 96 -15.30 -2.52 6.06
C GLU A 96 -15.23 -1.67 7.33
N SER A 97 -14.35 -0.67 7.34
CA SER A 97 -14.13 0.22 8.49
C SER A 97 -13.40 1.50 8.07
N ASP A 98 -13.45 2.52 8.92
CA ASP A 98 -12.44 3.59 8.89
C ASP A 98 -11.06 2.98 9.14
N SER A 99 -10.09 3.32 8.28
CA SER A 99 -8.76 2.71 8.32
C SER A 99 -7.97 3.05 9.59
N VAL A 100 -8.12 4.28 10.10
CA VAL A 100 -7.45 4.71 11.34
C VAL A 100 -8.00 3.93 12.54
N GLU A 101 -9.35 3.79 12.62
CA GLU A 101 -9.99 3.02 13.69
C GLU A 101 -9.59 1.52 13.62
N ALA A 102 -9.57 0.94 12.43
CA ALA A 102 -9.18 -0.46 12.26
C ALA A 102 -7.72 -0.70 12.64
N LEU A 103 -6.79 0.13 12.16
CA LEU A 103 -5.36 0.01 12.43
C LEU A 103 -5.04 0.12 13.93
N ASP A 104 -5.74 0.98 14.67
CA ASP A 104 -5.55 1.15 16.13
C ASP A 104 -5.94 -0.10 16.94
N THR A 105 -6.77 -0.98 16.38
CA THR A 105 -7.20 -2.23 17.03
C THR A 105 -6.32 -3.42 16.75
N PHE A 106 -5.47 -3.37 15.73
CA PHE A 106 -4.64 -4.50 15.32
C PHE A 106 -3.48 -4.72 16.28
N THR A 107 -3.10 -5.99 16.40
CA THR A 107 -1.96 -6.43 17.21
C THR A 107 -1.04 -7.33 16.40
N GLY A 108 0.21 -7.38 16.75
CA GLY A 108 1.23 -8.15 16.05
C GLY A 108 2.18 -7.25 15.29
N ALA A 109 2.79 -7.79 14.24
CA ALA A 109 3.68 -7.03 13.36
C ALA A 109 3.26 -7.23 11.90
N CYS A 110 3.55 -6.27 11.04
CA CYS A 110 3.40 -6.41 9.59
C CYS A 110 4.75 -6.28 8.88
N ASP A 111 4.85 -6.92 7.72
CA ASP A 111 6.03 -6.81 6.85
C ASP A 111 5.86 -5.68 5.82
N LEU A 112 4.61 -5.42 5.43
CA LEU A 112 4.23 -4.31 4.55
C LEU A 112 3.01 -3.57 5.11
N LEU A 113 3.16 -2.27 5.31
CA LEU A 113 2.06 -1.32 5.52
C LEU A 113 1.91 -0.49 4.26
N TYR A 114 0.85 -0.74 3.47
CA TYR A 114 0.56 -0.05 2.21
C TYR A 114 -0.61 0.89 2.40
N LEU A 115 -0.36 2.19 2.32
CA LEU A 115 -1.33 3.25 2.60
C LEU A 115 -1.80 3.89 1.29
N ASP A 116 -3.06 3.62 0.91
CA ASP A 116 -3.68 4.11 -0.32
C ASP A 116 -5.17 4.48 -0.16
N SER A 117 -5.63 4.71 1.06
CA SER A 117 -6.98 5.22 1.33
C SER A 117 -7.16 6.67 0.85
N TYR A 118 -8.29 7.27 1.09
CA TYR A 118 -8.61 8.69 0.92
C TYR A 118 -8.20 9.32 -0.43
N ASN A 119 -9.13 9.45 -1.35
CA ASN A 119 -8.87 9.97 -2.70
C ASN A 119 -8.34 11.40 -2.73
N ILE A 120 -7.37 11.66 -3.61
CA ILE A 120 -6.97 13.02 -3.98
C ILE A 120 -7.92 13.52 -5.05
N THR A 121 -8.72 14.55 -4.74
CA THR A 121 -9.60 15.22 -5.70
C THR A 121 -8.98 16.49 -6.28
N ASP A 122 -8.04 17.11 -5.57
CA ASP A 122 -7.29 18.29 -5.98
C ASP A 122 -5.84 18.22 -5.47
N TRP A 123 -4.89 18.08 -6.39
CA TRP A 123 -3.45 18.00 -6.09
C TRP A 123 -2.88 19.31 -5.51
N ASN A 124 -3.56 20.45 -5.66
CA ASN A 124 -3.16 21.71 -5.04
C ASN A 124 -3.69 21.83 -3.61
N ASN A 125 -4.63 20.98 -3.22
CA ASN A 125 -5.24 20.94 -1.90
C ASN A 125 -5.24 19.50 -1.35
N ASP A 126 -4.06 18.95 -1.13
CA ASP A 126 -3.81 17.58 -0.69
C ASP A 126 -3.71 17.41 0.84
N TRP A 127 -4.03 18.46 1.62
CA TRP A 127 -3.88 18.43 3.07
C TRP A 127 -4.70 17.34 3.76
N ALA A 128 -5.97 17.17 3.38
CA ALA A 128 -6.84 16.20 4.01
C ALA A 128 -6.37 14.75 3.78
N PRO A 129 -6.09 14.31 2.51
CA PRO A 129 -5.50 12.99 2.29
C PRO A 129 -4.13 12.83 2.95
N ALA A 130 -3.23 13.81 2.90
CA ALA A 130 -1.92 13.72 3.56
C ALA A 130 -2.03 13.58 5.09
N ALA A 131 -2.94 14.36 5.71
CA ALA A 131 -3.18 14.26 7.15
C ALA A 131 -3.82 12.92 7.54
N HIS A 132 -4.68 12.36 6.69
CA HIS A 132 -5.27 11.04 6.92
C HIS A 132 -4.20 9.94 6.94
N HIS A 133 -3.32 9.90 5.93
CA HIS A 133 -2.25 8.91 5.86
C HIS A 133 -1.22 9.05 7.01
N LEU A 134 -0.98 10.26 7.51
CA LEU A 134 -0.20 10.45 8.73
C LEU A 134 -0.90 9.87 9.96
N LYS A 135 -2.23 10.00 10.07
CA LYS A 135 -3.01 9.36 11.16
C LYS A 135 -2.98 7.85 11.05
N GLU A 136 -3.14 7.28 9.84
CA GLU A 136 -3.02 5.84 9.61
C GLU A 136 -1.65 5.31 10.07
N MET A 137 -0.58 6.02 9.72
CA MET A 137 0.76 5.66 10.17
C MET A 137 0.89 5.64 11.70
N PHE A 138 0.33 6.64 12.39
CA PHE A 138 0.34 6.65 13.86
C PHE A 138 -0.53 5.56 14.47
N ALA A 139 -1.71 5.28 13.90
CA ALA A 139 -2.57 4.18 14.34
C ALA A 139 -1.88 2.82 14.16
N ALA A 140 -1.13 2.66 13.06
CA ALA A 140 -0.36 1.44 12.79
C ALA A 140 0.97 1.35 13.54
N TYR A 141 1.34 2.33 14.38
CA TYR A 141 2.68 2.37 15.00
C TYR A 141 3.04 1.10 15.77
N SER A 142 2.09 0.50 16.49
CA SER A 142 2.28 -0.74 17.24
C SER A 142 2.53 -1.97 16.37
N LEU A 143 2.26 -1.90 15.07
CA LEU A 143 2.44 -2.96 14.08
C LEU A 143 3.82 -2.88 13.41
N LEU A 144 4.52 -1.75 13.57
CA LEU A 144 5.81 -1.51 12.95
C LEU A 144 6.93 -2.18 13.75
N SER A 145 7.75 -2.95 13.07
CA SER A 145 8.94 -3.59 13.62
C SER A 145 10.13 -3.35 12.69
N PRO A 146 11.38 -3.51 13.17
CA PRO A 146 12.54 -3.40 12.29
C PRO A 146 12.40 -4.29 11.05
N GLY A 147 12.44 -3.66 9.87
CA GLY A 147 12.24 -4.32 8.57
C GLY A 147 10.85 -4.14 7.98
N THR A 148 9.85 -3.61 8.69
CA THR A 148 8.56 -3.27 8.06
C THR A 148 8.77 -2.26 6.93
N LEU A 149 8.27 -2.58 5.73
CA LEU A 149 8.21 -1.65 4.62
C LEU A 149 6.91 -0.82 4.71
N ILE A 150 7.04 0.49 4.84
CA ILE A 150 5.92 1.42 4.82
C ILE A 150 5.89 2.04 3.42
N VAL A 151 4.74 2.00 2.77
CA VAL A 151 4.54 2.58 1.42
C VAL A 151 3.33 3.48 1.44
N VAL A 152 3.45 4.67 0.86
CA VAL A 152 2.32 5.57 0.60
C VAL A 152 2.20 5.80 -0.90
N ASP A 153 0.99 5.57 -1.45
CA ASP A 153 0.70 5.78 -2.88
C ASP A 153 0.34 7.25 -3.18
N ASP A 154 0.17 7.57 -4.45
CA ASP A 154 -0.26 8.86 -4.97
C ASP A 154 0.60 10.05 -4.52
N ASN A 155 1.84 10.09 -4.96
CA ASN A 155 2.77 11.17 -4.67
C ASN A 155 3.33 11.80 -5.96
N ILE A 156 3.54 13.10 -5.93
CA ILE A 156 4.29 13.82 -6.96
C ILE A 156 5.30 14.79 -6.32
N LYS A 157 6.43 14.97 -6.99
CA LYS A 157 7.41 15.97 -6.64
C LYS A 157 7.37 17.07 -7.68
N ALA A 158 6.98 18.28 -7.27
CA ALA A 158 6.93 19.44 -8.15
C ALA A 158 8.35 19.86 -8.57
N PRO A 159 8.49 20.62 -9.69
CA PRO A 159 9.80 21.10 -10.15
C PRO A 159 10.56 21.98 -9.15
N ASP A 160 9.85 22.63 -8.23
CA ASP A 160 10.42 23.45 -7.16
C ASP A 160 10.85 22.63 -5.92
N GLY A 161 10.71 21.30 -6.01
CA GLY A 161 11.08 20.35 -4.96
C GLY A 161 9.99 20.09 -3.93
N ARG A 162 8.87 20.82 -3.95
CA ARG A 162 7.75 20.56 -3.05
C ARG A 162 7.10 19.20 -3.36
N ARG A 163 6.67 18.52 -2.32
CA ARG A 163 5.92 17.28 -2.42
C ARG A 163 4.43 17.56 -2.31
N HIS A 164 3.68 16.84 -3.11
CA HIS A 164 2.22 16.80 -3.10
C HIS A 164 1.77 15.35 -3.02
N GLY A 165 0.56 15.15 -2.51
CA GLY A 165 -0.05 13.84 -2.44
C GLY A 165 -0.17 13.28 -1.04
N LYS A 166 -0.60 12.04 -0.99
CA LYS A 166 -0.95 11.34 0.25
C LYS A 166 0.24 11.22 1.21
N GLY A 167 1.44 10.99 0.69
CA GLY A 167 2.65 10.76 1.48
C GLY A 167 3.37 12.01 1.98
N ARG A 168 2.90 13.21 1.65
CA ARG A 168 3.62 14.44 1.98
C ARG A 168 3.96 14.58 3.46
N LEU A 169 2.99 14.45 4.35
CA LEU A 169 3.21 14.60 5.79
C LEU A 169 3.94 13.39 6.41
N VAL A 170 3.74 12.20 5.88
CA VAL A 170 4.53 11.02 6.27
C VAL A 170 6.00 11.23 5.88
N TYR A 171 6.26 11.80 4.71
CA TYR A 171 7.63 12.12 4.28
C TYR A 171 8.30 13.12 5.22
N GLU A 172 7.61 14.22 5.58
CA GLU A 172 8.12 15.23 6.53
C GLU A 172 8.44 14.61 7.90
N LEU A 173 7.58 13.69 8.37
CA LEU A 173 7.82 12.95 9.61
C LEU A 173 9.07 12.08 9.49
N MET A 174 9.17 11.24 8.46
CA MET A 174 10.30 10.33 8.24
C MET A 174 11.63 11.10 8.14
N GLU A 175 11.64 12.19 7.37
CA GLU A 175 12.81 13.08 7.27
C GLU A 175 13.20 13.65 8.64
N SER A 176 12.22 14.09 9.45
CA SER A 176 12.47 14.67 10.78
C SER A 176 13.10 13.69 11.78
N ILE A 177 12.86 12.39 11.61
CA ILE A 177 13.43 11.33 12.45
C ILE A 177 14.61 10.60 11.78
N GLY A 178 15.08 11.09 10.62
CA GLY A 178 16.27 10.61 9.94
C GLY A 178 16.09 9.30 9.16
N ILE A 179 14.86 8.94 8.78
CA ILE A 179 14.57 7.77 7.94
C ILE A 179 14.47 8.18 6.48
N GLU A 180 15.45 7.81 5.70
CA GLU A 180 15.47 8.09 4.25
C GLU A 180 14.60 7.08 3.49
N PRO A 181 13.90 7.50 2.40
CA PRO A 181 13.10 6.58 1.59
C PRO A 181 14.01 5.60 0.82
N CYS A 182 13.65 4.32 0.83
CA CYS A 182 14.31 3.30 0.01
C CYS A 182 13.86 3.35 -1.46
N PHE A 183 12.75 4.00 -1.74
CA PHE A 183 12.32 4.47 -3.06
C PHE A 183 11.41 5.69 -2.94
N ASP A 184 11.50 6.57 -3.95
CA ASP A 184 10.82 7.86 -3.98
C ASP A 184 10.37 8.16 -5.41
N SER A 185 9.10 7.89 -5.69
CA SER A 185 8.46 8.05 -6.98
C SER A 185 6.98 8.37 -6.77
N TYR A 186 6.09 7.90 -7.66
CA TYR A 186 4.64 7.98 -7.48
C TYR A 186 4.18 7.25 -6.20
N GLN A 187 4.88 6.19 -5.82
CA GLN A 187 4.84 5.59 -4.49
C GLN A 187 6.15 5.92 -3.75
N ILE A 188 6.06 6.23 -2.48
CA ILE A 188 7.23 6.44 -1.63
C ILE A 188 7.27 5.32 -0.60
N GLY A 189 8.44 4.73 -0.38
CA GLY A 189 8.62 3.63 0.57
C GLY A 189 9.78 3.85 1.52
N TRP A 190 9.59 3.45 2.79
CA TRP A 190 10.60 3.51 3.85
C TRP A 190 10.70 2.16 4.56
N LEU A 191 11.91 1.78 4.94
CA LEU A 191 12.12 0.67 5.87
C LEU A 191 12.15 1.21 7.29
N TRP A 192 11.29 0.67 8.15
CA TRP A 192 11.26 0.97 9.57
C TRP A 192 12.38 0.25 10.31
N TYR A 193 13.06 0.88 11.31
CA TYR A 193 14.16 0.29 12.11
C TYR A 193 14.18 0.77 13.57
#